data_6e9d2eb2b90af34b2ca18de454ca2dd1
#
_entry.id   6e9d2eb2b90af34b2ca18de454ca2dd1
#
_cell.length_a   1.000
_cell.length_b   1.000
_cell.length_c   1.000
_cell.angle_alpha   90.00
_cell.angle_beta   90.00
_cell.angle_gamma   90.00
#
_symmetry.space_group_name_H-M   'P 1'
#
loop_
_entity.id
_entity.type
_entity.pdbx_description
1 polymer ?
#
loop_
_entity_poly.entity_id
_entity_poly.type
_entity_poly.pdbx_seq_one_letter_code
_entity_poly.pdbx_strand_id
1 'polypeptide(L)'
;SRGLGDVYKRQLSYDLLIGLSLCLLGVASVGPGLTVQTLFIPLIIAPVFFIALGFAWFFSALGVFIRDVSQIGSFLGLALLYSSGVFYSAEKAKAAAPAIWKFLQWNPLLQIIDSLRSVTVWGGDPKWSGIVYAWIFGLIVLFSGAWFFNRLRPAFADVL
;
A
#
# COMPACT_ATOMS: atom_id res chain seq x y z
N SER A 1 18.09 5.64 -22.17
CA SER A 1 17.07 5.78 -21.12
C SER A 1 16.30 4.50 -20.75
N ARG A 2 16.40 3.41 -21.55
CA ARG A 2 15.74 2.12 -21.23
C ARG A 2 16.37 1.38 -20.05
N GLY A 3 17.67 1.56 -19.78
CA GLY A 3 18.37 0.87 -18.69
C GLY A 3 18.03 1.33 -17.28
N LEU A 4 17.69 2.61 -17.06
CA LEU A 4 17.35 3.14 -15.74
C LEU A 4 16.05 2.55 -15.18
N GLY A 5 15.02 2.39 -16.02
CA GLY A 5 13.75 1.79 -15.60
C GLY A 5 13.88 0.33 -15.16
N ASP A 6 14.78 -0.43 -15.78
CA ASP A 6 15.01 -1.83 -15.42
C ASP A 6 15.83 -1.97 -14.13
N VAL A 7 16.73 -1.02 -13.86
CA VAL A 7 17.49 -0.96 -12.60
C VAL A 7 16.54 -0.67 -11.42
N TYR A 8 15.64 0.32 -11.55
CA TYR A 8 14.65 0.64 -10.50
C TYR A 8 13.67 -0.52 -10.25
N LYS A 9 13.22 -1.21 -11.30
CA LYS A 9 12.35 -2.39 -11.15
C LYS A 9 13.05 -3.52 -10.39
N ARG A 10 14.31 -3.78 -10.72
CA ARG A 10 15.10 -4.78 -10.00
C ARG A 10 15.33 -4.39 -8.55
N GLN A 11 15.69 -3.14 -8.29
CA GLN A 11 15.88 -2.64 -6.92
C GLN A 11 14.62 -2.79 -6.07
N LEU A 12 13.46 -2.37 -6.58
CA LEU A 12 12.18 -2.55 -5.88
C LEU A 12 11.86 -4.02 -5.58
N SER A 13 12.18 -4.93 -6.50
CA SER A 13 11.99 -6.37 -6.29
C SER A 13 12.92 -6.92 -5.21
N TYR A 14 14.18 -6.48 -5.19
CA TYR A 14 15.14 -6.87 -4.14
C TYR A 14 14.73 -6.33 -2.78
N ASP A 15 14.34 -5.06 -2.68
CA ASP A 15 13.92 -4.44 -1.43
C ASP A 15 12.68 -5.14 -0.86
N LEU A 16 11.74 -5.52 -1.71
CA LEU A 16 10.55 -6.27 -1.32
C LEU A 16 10.90 -7.69 -0.84
N LEU A 17 11.77 -8.40 -1.56
CA LEU A 17 12.21 -9.74 -1.18
C LEU A 17 13.01 -9.72 0.13
N ILE A 18 13.91 -8.77 0.31
CA ILE A 18 14.70 -8.60 1.54
C ILE A 18 13.75 -8.25 2.70
N GLY A 19 12.85 -7.29 2.52
CA GLY A 19 11.88 -6.90 3.54
C GLY A 19 10.96 -8.05 3.95
N LEU A 20 10.47 -8.82 2.98
CA LEU A 20 9.64 -10.00 3.24
C LEU A 20 10.43 -11.10 3.96
N SER A 21 11.66 -11.38 3.54
CA SER A 21 12.51 -12.40 4.19
C SER A 21 12.86 -12.02 5.62
N LEU A 22 13.21 -10.76 5.87
CA LEU A 22 13.46 -10.26 7.23
C LEU A 22 12.20 -10.31 8.10
N CYS A 23 11.03 -9.99 7.54
CA CYS A 23 9.76 -10.11 8.24
C CYS A 23 9.47 -11.56 8.62
N LEU A 24 9.63 -12.51 7.70
CA LEU A 24 9.42 -13.93 7.95
C LEU A 24 10.42 -14.49 8.96
N LEU A 25 11.70 -14.10 8.90
CA LEU A 25 12.70 -14.46 9.90
C LEU A 25 12.35 -13.88 11.28
N GLY A 26 11.89 -12.65 11.35
CA GLY A 26 11.42 -12.04 12.59
C GLY A 26 10.23 -12.79 13.21
N VAL A 27 9.24 -13.16 12.39
CA VAL A 27 8.08 -13.96 12.83
C VAL A 27 8.51 -15.33 13.31
N ALA A 28 9.45 -15.98 12.61
CA ALA A 28 9.94 -17.31 12.97
C ALA A 28 10.78 -17.32 14.24
N SER A 29 11.55 -16.23 14.53
CA SER A 29 12.50 -16.17 15.63
C SER A 29 11.94 -15.57 16.93
N VAL A 30 11.09 -14.55 16.82
CA VAL A 30 10.59 -13.77 17.97
C VAL A 30 9.06 -13.84 18.08
N GLY A 31 8.38 -14.20 16.99
CA GLY A 31 6.93 -14.28 16.92
C GLY A 31 6.36 -15.64 17.35
N PRO A 32 5.06 -15.85 17.12
CA PRO A 32 4.36 -17.11 17.43
C PRO A 32 4.84 -18.31 16.59
N GLY A 33 5.83 -18.10 15.72
CA GLY A 33 6.28 -19.09 14.74
C GLY A 33 5.48 -19.01 13.42
N LEU A 34 5.86 -19.86 12.46
CA LEU A 34 5.16 -19.97 11.18
C LEU A 34 3.86 -20.78 11.42
N THR A 35 2.76 -20.08 11.52
CA THR A 35 1.42 -20.65 11.66
C THR A 35 0.75 -20.76 10.28
N VAL A 36 -0.34 -21.53 10.17
CA VAL A 36 -1.13 -21.61 8.93
C VAL A 36 -1.63 -20.23 8.48
N GLN A 37 -1.88 -19.33 9.44
CA GLN A 37 -2.29 -17.95 9.18
C GLN A 37 -1.22 -17.15 8.42
N THR A 38 0.08 -17.48 8.58
CA THR A 38 1.17 -16.84 7.85
C THR A 38 1.05 -17.05 6.33
N LEU A 39 0.38 -18.11 5.89
CA LEU A 39 0.12 -18.38 4.48
C LEU A 39 -0.78 -17.31 3.83
N PHE A 40 -1.59 -16.60 4.61
CA PHE A 40 -2.45 -15.51 4.11
C PHE A 40 -1.73 -14.19 3.88
N ILE A 41 -0.44 -14.05 4.28
CA ILE A 41 0.33 -12.80 4.08
C ILE A 41 0.29 -12.31 2.62
N PRO A 42 0.53 -13.13 1.59
CA PRO A 42 0.45 -12.67 0.21
C PRO A 42 -0.92 -12.12 -0.16
N LEU A 43 -1.99 -12.75 0.32
CA LEU A 43 -3.37 -12.32 0.08
C LEU A 43 -3.67 -10.98 0.77
N ILE A 44 -3.10 -10.75 1.95
CA ILE A 44 -3.27 -9.50 2.72
C ILE A 44 -2.51 -8.34 2.06
N ILE A 45 -1.32 -8.61 1.49
CA ILE A 45 -0.47 -7.59 0.86
C ILE A 45 -0.93 -7.26 -0.58
N ALA A 46 -1.53 -8.21 -1.29
CA ALA A 46 -1.90 -8.02 -2.69
C ALA A 46 -2.68 -6.72 -3.00
N PRO A 47 -3.66 -6.28 -2.19
CA PRO A 47 -4.36 -5.01 -2.41
C PRO A 47 -3.45 -3.79 -2.46
N VAL A 48 -2.31 -3.80 -1.74
CA VAL A 48 -1.34 -2.68 -1.76
C VAL A 48 -0.79 -2.47 -3.17
N PHE A 49 -0.51 -3.57 -3.91
CA PHE A 49 -0.04 -3.47 -5.29
C PHE A 49 -1.08 -2.84 -6.21
N PHE A 50 -2.36 -3.16 -6.05
CA PHE A 50 -3.43 -2.57 -6.85
C PHE A 50 -3.61 -1.08 -6.54
N ILE A 51 -3.54 -0.71 -5.26
CA ILE A 51 -3.58 0.69 -4.83
C ILE A 51 -2.38 1.44 -5.44
N ALA A 52 -1.17 0.88 -5.32
CA ALA A 52 0.05 1.51 -5.83
C ALA A 52 0.02 1.67 -7.36
N LEU A 53 -0.41 0.64 -8.11
CA LEU A 53 -0.55 0.70 -9.56
C LEU A 53 -1.59 1.74 -10.00
N GLY A 54 -2.73 1.79 -9.33
CA GLY A 54 -3.78 2.75 -9.65
C GLY A 54 -3.30 4.20 -9.45
N PHE A 55 -2.64 4.48 -8.33
CA PHE A 55 -2.01 5.78 -8.09
C PHE A 55 -0.87 6.08 -9.07
N ALA A 56 -0.05 5.08 -9.43
CA ALA A 56 1.02 5.25 -10.41
C ALA A 56 0.47 5.69 -11.77
N TRP A 57 -0.61 5.08 -12.26
CA TRP A 57 -1.26 5.51 -13.49
C TRP A 57 -1.88 6.90 -13.38
N PHE A 58 -2.53 7.19 -12.27
CA PHE A 58 -3.14 8.49 -12.02
C PHE A 58 -2.09 9.61 -12.00
N PHE A 59 -1.02 9.46 -11.21
CA PHE A 59 0.06 10.46 -11.14
C PHE A 59 0.91 10.53 -12.41
N SER A 60 1.09 9.43 -13.12
CA SER A 60 1.76 9.44 -14.43
C SER A 60 1.00 10.29 -15.44
N ALA A 61 -0.32 10.16 -15.49
CA ALA A 61 -1.15 10.98 -16.36
C ALA A 61 -1.14 12.47 -15.96
N LEU A 62 -1.22 12.77 -14.66
CA LEU A 62 -1.16 14.14 -14.15
C LEU A 62 0.21 14.79 -14.39
N GLY A 63 1.29 14.03 -14.27
CA GLY A 63 2.66 14.53 -14.42
C GLY A 63 2.99 15.07 -15.81
N VAL A 64 2.20 14.71 -16.84
CA VAL A 64 2.33 15.30 -18.19
C VAL A 64 1.85 16.74 -18.20
N PHE A 65 0.81 17.07 -17.42
CA PHE A 65 0.18 18.39 -17.42
C PHE A 65 0.68 19.29 -16.29
N ILE A 66 1.09 18.70 -15.17
CA ILE A 66 1.45 19.43 -13.94
C ILE A 66 2.88 19.05 -13.53
N ARG A 67 3.83 19.99 -13.61
CA ARG A 67 5.25 19.78 -13.29
C ARG A 67 5.48 19.43 -11.80
N ASP A 68 4.63 19.93 -10.92
CA ASP A 68 4.81 19.80 -9.47
C ASP A 68 4.23 18.52 -8.87
N VAL A 69 3.72 17.60 -9.71
CA VAL A 69 3.15 16.31 -9.27
C VAL A 69 4.15 15.47 -8.46
N SER A 70 5.43 15.58 -8.76
CA SER A 70 6.47 14.85 -8.01
C SER A 70 6.54 15.28 -6.53
N GLN A 71 6.34 16.58 -6.24
CA GLN A 71 6.31 17.10 -4.87
C GLN A 71 5.05 16.62 -4.14
N ILE A 72 3.89 16.63 -4.82
CA ILE A 72 2.63 16.10 -4.29
C ILE A 72 2.79 14.61 -3.96
N GLY A 73 3.43 13.84 -4.84
CA GLY A 73 3.71 12.41 -4.64
C GLY A 73 4.54 12.15 -3.38
N SER A 74 5.59 12.93 -3.14
CA SER A 74 6.43 12.81 -1.95
C SER A 74 5.67 13.14 -0.67
N PHE A 75 4.88 14.22 -0.68
CA PHE A 75 4.05 14.61 0.46
C PHE A 75 2.98 13.55 0.76
N LEU A 76 2.32 13.02 -0.28
CA LEU A 76 1.33 11.98 -0.15
C LEU A 76 1.93 10.69 0.42
N GLY A 77 3.14 10.32 -0.02
CA GLY A 77 3.86 9.16 0.52
C GLY A 77 4.09 9.28 2.02
N LEU A 78 4.50 10.45 2.49
CA LEU A 78 4.70 10.73 3.91
C LEU A 78 3.36 10.69 4.69
N ALA A 79 2.32 11.31 4.14
CA ALA A 79 0.99 11.31 4.74
C ALA A 79 0.42 9.87 4.85
N LEU A 80 0.58 9.06 3.80
CA LEU A 80 0.19 7.66 3.80
C LEU A 80 0.99 6.85 4.83
N LEU A 81 2.30 7.07 4.96
CA LEU A 81 3.14 6.39 5.95
C LEU A 81 2.63 6.63 7.38
N TYR A 82 2.36 7.89 7.73
CA TYR A 82 1.87 8.22 9.07
C TYR A 82 0.41 7.81 9.31
N SER A 83 -0.44 7.82 8.29
CA SER A 83 -1.85 7.44 8.42
C SER A 83 -2.09 5.92 8.35
N SER A 84 -1.12 5.15 7.88
CA SER A 84 -1.24 3.70 7.68
C SER A 84 -1.15 2.86 8.96
N GLY A 85 -0.78 3.46 10.10
CA GLY A 85 -0.64 2.74 11.36
C GLY A 85 0.64 1.90 11.50
N VAL A 86 1.67 2.15 10.66
CA VAL A 86 2.99 1.48 10.78
C VAL A 86 3.59 1.72 12.17
N PHE A 87 3.51 2.94 12.69
CA PHE A 87 4.13 3.34 13.95
C PHE A 87 3.24 3.17 15.18
N TYR A 88 1.94 2.88 15.01
CA TYR A 88 0.99 2.75 16.12
C TYR A 88 -0.02 1.65 15.84
N SER A 89 -0.63 1.10 16.89
CA SER A 89 -1.73 0.15 16.74
C SER A 89 -3.07 0.90 16.60
N ALA A 90 -4.03 0.28 15.92
CA ALA A 90 -5.39 0.79 15.76
C ALA A 90 -6.04 1.12 17.11
N GLU A 91 -5.82 0.30 18.14
CA GLU A 91 -6.34 0.50 19.49
C GLU A 91 -5.77 1.76 20.15
N LYS A 92 -4.45 1.98 20.06
CA LYS A 92 -3.80 3.18 20.61
C LYS A 92 -4.29 4.44 19.90
N ALA A 93 -4.45 4.41 18.58
CA ALA A 93 -4.97 5.55 17.82
C ALA A 93 -6.40 5.88 18.20
N LYS A 94 -7.25 4.87 18.39
CA LYS A 94 -8.64 5.05 18.84
C LYS A 94 -8.73 5.66 20.23
N ALA A 95 -7.85 5.23 21.16
CA ALA A 95 -7.82 5.74 22.51
C ALA A 95 -7.26 7.17 22.60
N ALA A 96 -6.17 7.47 21.86
CA ALA A 96 -5.46 8.74 21.95
C ALA A 96 -6.17 9.88 21.19
N ALA A 97 -6.82 9.58 20.06
CA ALA A 97 -7.40 10.59 19.18
C ALA A 97 -8.73 10.12 18.56
N PRO A 98 -9.84 10.05 19.32
CA PRO A 98 -11.12 9.52 18.84
C PRO A 98 -11.70 10.29 17.64
N ALA A 99 -11.44 11.61 17.56
CA ALA A 99 -11.90 12.45 16.45
C ALA A 99 -11.20 12.07 15.12
N ILE A 100 -9.89 11.84 15.16
CA ILE A 100 -9.09 11.46 14.01
C ILE A 100 -9.37 10.00 13.62
N TRP A 101 -9.67 9.15 14.60
CA TRP A 101 -9.99 7.75 14.38
C TRP A 101 -11.16 7.55 13.40
N LYS A 102 -12.17 8.40 13.43
CA LYS A 102 -13.31 8.34 12.50
C LYS A 102 -12.88 8.38 11.02
N PHE A 103 -11.77 9.05 10.72
CA PHE A 103 -11.19 9.10 9.37
C PHE A 103 -10.17 7.98 9.13
N LEU A 104 -9.30 7.71 10.10
CA LEU A 104 -8.27 6.68 9.99
C LEU A 104 -8.83 5.28 9.77
N GLN A 105 -9.94 4.94 10.40
CA GLN A 105 -10.58 3.62 10.26
C GLN A 105 -10.95 3.27 8.80
N TRP A 106 -11.13 4.28 7.94
CA TRP A 106 -11.42 4.11 6.53
C TRP A 106 -10.16 3.99 5.66
N ASN A 107 -8.96 4.10 6.25
CA ASN A 107 -7.72 3.94 5.51
C ASN A 107 -7.48 2.46 5.21
N PRO A 108 -7.44 2.04 3.92
CA PRO A 108 -7.23 0.65 3.56
C PRO A 108 -5.85 0.14 3.98
N LEU A 109 -4.82 1.01 4.00
CA LEU A 109 -3.48 0.62 4.44
C LEU A 109 -3.45 0.30 5.94
N LEU A 110 -4.19 1.05 6.76
CA LEU A 110 -4.34 0.74 8.19
C LEU A 110 -4.95 -0.65 8.39
N GLN A 111 -5.99 -1.00 7.63
CA GLN A 111 -6.66 -2.29 7.71
C GLN A 111 -5.73 -3.45 7.31
N ILE A 112 -4.91 -3.24 6.27
CA ILE A 112 -3.92 -4.21 5.81
C ILE A 112 -2.85 -4.42 6.89
N ILE A 113 -2.27 -3.33 7.43
CA ILE A 113 -1.20 -3.41 8.43
C ILE A 113 -1.71 -4.02 9.74
N ASP A 114 -2.93 -3.68 10.15
CA ASP A 114 -3.52 -4.26 11.35
C ASP A 114 -3.81 -5.77 11.18
N SER A 115 -4.24 -6.19 10.00
CA SER A 115 -4.40 -7.61 9.64
C SER A 115 -3.07 -8.35 9.57
N LEU A 116 -2.02 -7.73 8.98
CA LEU A 116 -0.67 -8.29 8.97
C LEU A 116 -0.14 -8.48 10.40
N ARG A 117 -0.31 -7.46 11.25
CA ARG A 117 0.13 -7.51 12.65
C ARG A 117 -0.60 -8.60 13.43
N SER A 118 -1.91 -8.78 13.18
CA SER A 118 -2.69 -9.86 13.79
C SER A 118 -2.09 -11.24 13.49
N VAL A 119 -1.78 -11.48 12.21
CA VAL A 119 -1.24 -12.75 11.74
C VAL A 119 0.22 -12.97 12.15
N THR A 120 1.06 -11.92 12.07
CA THR A 120 2.51 -12.07 12.27
C THR A 120 2.96 -11.94 13.71
N VAL A 121 2.36 -11.03 14.48
CA VAL A 121 2.81 -10.70 15.84
C VAL A 121 2.01 -11.46 16.89
N TRP A 122 0.70 -11.57 16.68
CA TRP A 122 -0.18 -12.18 17.68
C TRP A 122 -0.60 -13.62 17.34
N GLY A 123 -0.24 -14.14 16.17
CA GLY A 123 -0.62 -15.49 15.73
C GLY A 123 -2.13 -15.70 15.65
N GLY A 124 -2.88 -14.60 15.56
CA GLY A 124 -4.35 -14.60 15.48
C GLY A 124 -4.87 -14.72 14.06
N ASP A 125 -6.18 -14.80 13.94
CA ASP A 125 -6.83 -14.86 12.64
C ASP A 125 -6.76 -13.51 11.90
N PRO A 126 -6.68 -13.54 10.55
CA PRO A 126 -6.71 -12.33 9.75
C PRO A 126 -8.07 -11.63 9.87
N LYS A 127 -8.04 -10.30 9.92
CA LYS A 127 -9.27 -9.48 9.96
C LYS A 127 -9.93 -9.43 8.58
N TRP A 128 -10.72 -10.45 8.26
CA TRP A 128 -11.31 -10.65 6.93
C TRP A 128 -12.09 -9.43 6.41
N SER A 129 -12.84 -8.75 7.27
CA SER A 129 -13.59 -7.55 6.87
C SER A 129 -12.68 -6.42 6.35
N GLY A 130 -11.54 -6.20 7.03
CA GLY A 130 -10.55 -5.22 6.60
C GLY A 130 -9.85 -5.62 5.29
N ILE A 131 -9.57 -6.92 5.12
CA ILE A 131 -8.95 -7.45 3.90
C ILE A 131 -9.90 -7.28 2.70
N VAL A 132 -11.16 -7.69 2.83
CA VAL A 132 -12.17 -7.54 1.76
C VAL A 132 -12.35 -6.07 1.40
N TYR A 133 -12.44 -5.19 2.40
CA TYR A 133 -12.50 -3.75 2.16
C TYR A 133 -11.29 -3.25 1.38
N ALA A 134 -10.08 -3.65 1.76
CA ALA A 134 -8.84 -3.25 1.08
C ALA A 134 -8.78 -3.76 -0.37
N TRP A 135 -9.28 -4.98 -0.64
CA TRP A 135 -9.39 -5.52 -2.00
C TRP A 135 -10.35 -4.72 -2.86
N ILE A 136 -11.55 -4.44 -2.36
CA ILE A 136 -12.54 -3.62 -3.08
C ILE A 136 -11.96 -2.23 -3.37
N PHE A 137 -11.38 -1.60 -2.37
CA PHE A 137 -10.76 -0.27 -2.52
C PHE A 137 -9.61 -0.30 -3.53
N GLY A 138 -8.71 -1.30 -3.43
CA GLY A 138 -7.58 -1.46 -4.34
C GLY A 138 -8.01 -1.65 -5.80
N LEU A 139 -9.05 -2.45 -6.05
CA LEU A 139 -9.60 -2.64 -7.38
C LEU A 139 -10.24 -1.35 -7.92
N ILE A 140 -11.00 -0.62 -7.09
CA ILE A 140 -11.58 0.67 -7.49
C ILE A 140 -10.49 1.66 -7.89
N VAL A 141 -9.43 1.78 -7.08
CA VAL A 141 -8.30 2.68 -7.38
C VAL A 141 -7.56 2.25 -8.64
N LEU A 142 -7.34 0.95 -8.84
CA LEU A 142 -6.70 0.40 -10.03
C LEU A 142 -7.48 0.75 -11.30
N PHE A 143 -8.77 0.43 -11.32
CA PHE A 143 -9.61 0.67 -12.50
C PHE A 143 -9.82 2.16 -12.77
N SER A 144 -9.99 2.98 -11.73
CA SER A 144 -10.12 4.44 -11.88
C SER A 144 -8.83 5.07 -12.40
N GLY A 145 -7.67 4.64 -11.89
CA GLY A 145 -6.36 5.09 -12.39
C GLY A 145 -6.12 4.71 -13.84
N ALA A 146 -6.41 3.45 -14.20
CA ALA A 146 -6.30 2.97 -15.58
C ALA A 146 -7.25 3.72 -16.53
N TRP A 147 -8.49 3.94 -16.11
CA TRP A 147 -9.48 4.70 -16.89
C TRP A 147 -9.01 6.14 -17.10
N PHE A 148 -8.55 6.80 -16.05
CA PHE A 148 -8.07 8.18 -16.11
C PHE A 148 -6.85 8.31 -17.04
N PHE A 149 -5.87 7.39 -16.92
CA PHE A 149 -4.71 7.37 -17.80
C PHE A 149 -5.10 7.19 -19.27
N ASN A 150 -5.97 6.20 -19.57
CA ASN A 150 -6.42 5.95 -20.94
C ASN A 150 -7.21 7.13 -21.51
N ARG A 151 -7.96 7.84 -20.69
CA ARG A 151 -8.73 9.03 -21.11
C ARG A 151 -7.85 10.21 -21.49
N LEU A 152 -6.74 10.39 -20.76
CA LEU A 152 -5.80 11.50 -21.01
C LEU A 152 -4.72 11.18 -22.04
N ARG A 153 -4.46 9.90 -22.30
CA ARG A 153 -3.43 9.45 -23.25
C ARG A 153 -3.49 10.14 -24.63
N PRO A 154 -4.66 10.38 -25.27
CA PRO A 154 -4.70 11.08 -26.55
C PRO A 154 -4.17 12.52 -26.48
N ALA A 155 -4.40 13.21 -25.36
CA ALA A 155 -3.96 14.60 -25.16
C ALA A 155 -2.44 14.73 -24.87
N PHE A 156 -1.71 13.63 -24.66
CA PHE A 156 -0.25 13.68 -24.45
C PHE A 156 0.50 14.11 -25.70
N ALA A 157 -0.05 13.83 -26.91
CA ALA A 157 0.54 14.21 -28.17
C ALA A 157 0.52 15.74 -28.42
N ASP A 158 -0.39 16.44 -27.77
CA ASP A 158 -0.54 17.90 -27.91
C ASP A 158 0.34 18.69 -26.95
N VAL A 159 0.92 18.02 -25.93
CA VAL A 159 1.69 18.66 -24.85
C VAL A 159 3.18 18.32 -24.94
N LEU A 160 3.55 17.22 -25.60
CA LEU A 160 4.93 16.74 -25.81
C LEU A 160 5.46 17.17 -27.20
#